data_126526f99f00abc19f51ff79b0ca0bab
#
_entry.id   126526f99f00abc19f51ff79b0ca0bab
#
_cell.length_a   1.000
_cell.length_b   1.000
_cell.length_c   1.000
_cell.angle_alpha   90.00
_cell.angle_beta   90.00
_cell.angle_gamma   90.00
#
_symmetry.space_group_name_H-M   'P 1'
#
loop_
_entity.id
_entity.type
_entity.pdbx_description
1 polymer ?
#
loop_
_entity_poly.entity_id
_entity_poly.type
_entity_poly.pdbx_seq_one_letter_code
_entity_poly.pdbx_strand_id
1 'polypeptide(L)'
;MGDERGDVIRELAEQFRPVMEQRPDGVYLWLDEAHKACNERLADLFGFTVEEWRKAQPFLESFVAEEDRALYSWNYHNRIARLAFPVTFRFRGLRKDGSTFSAETDMIPISCRGHAVAYHFVRRVAQ
;
A
#
# COMPACT_ATOMS: atom_id res chain seq x y z
N MET A 1 10.03 22.64 -13.59
CA MET A 1 9.58 22.15 -12.30
C MET A 1 9.06 20.75 -12.41
N GLY A 2 9.63 19.85 -11.69
CA GLY A 2 9.22 18.47 -11.74
C GLY A 2 8.14 18.16 -10.72
N ASP A 3 7.51 17.01 -10.90
CA ASP A 3 6.64 16.42 -9.91
C ASP A 3 7.52 15.64 -8.93
N GLU A 4 7.96 16.29 -7.87
CA GLU A 4 8.86 15.68 -6.90
C GLU A 4 8.26 14.43 -6.26
N ARG A 5 6.96 14.43 -5.96
CA ARG A 5 6.30 13.26 -5.38
C ARG A 5 6.27 12.08 -6.35
N GLY A 6 6.01 12.36 -7.62
CA GLY A 6 6.10 11.35 -8.66
C GLY A 6 7.51 10.81 -8.81
N ASP A 7 8.51 11.69 -8.71
CA ASP A 7 9.92 11.29 -8.76
C ASP A 7 10.28 10.38 -7.59
N VAL A 8 9.81 10.69 -6.38
CA VAL A 8 10.04 9.87 -5.19
C VAL A 8 9.50 8.46 -5.41
N ILE A 9 8.27 8.34 -5.87
CA ILE A 9 7.65 7.02 -6.10
C ILE A 9 8.37 6.26 -7.20
N ARG A 10 8.74 6.90 -8.31
CA ARG A 10 9.50 6.25 -9.39
C ARG A 10 10.85 5.76 -8.90
N GLU A 11 11.57 6.58 -8.15
CA GLU A 11 12.87 6.22 -7.60
C GLU A 11 12.77 5.02 -6.67
N LEU A 12 11.81 5.03 -5.76
CA LEU A 12 11.61 3.92 -4.83
C LEU A 12 11.14 2.65 -5.53
N ALA A 13 10.23 2.77 -6.50
CA ALA A 13 9.77 1.62 -7.27
C ALA A 13 10.92 0.99 -8.05
N GLU A 14 11.80 1.80 -8.61
CA GLU A 14 13.00 1.31 -9.30
C GLU A 14 13.97 0.63 -8.34
N GLN A 15 14.21 1.25 -7.20
CA GLN A 15 15.11 0.74 -6.17
C GLN A 15 14.61 -0.59 -5.62
N PHE A 16 13.30 -0.73 -5.41
CA PHE A 16 12.70 -1.94 -4.84
C PHE A 16 12.18 -2.91 -5.89
N ARG A 17 12.50 -2.69 -7.17
CA ARG A 17 12.05 -3.58 -8.25
C ARG A 17 12.35 -5.05 -7.99
N PRO A 18 13.58 -5.44 -7.56
CA PRO A 18 13.85 -6.86 -7.31
C PRO A 18 12.92 -7.46 -6.26
N VAL A 19 12.61 -6.71 -5.20
CA VAL A 19 11.69 -7.15 -4.17
C VAL A 19 10.29 -7.30 -4.73
N MET A 20 9.82 -6.31 -5.48
CA MET A 20 8.48 -6.33 -6.08
C MET A 20 8.31 -7.46 -7.08
N GLU A 21 9.35 -7.83 -7.80
CA GLU A 21 9.29 -8.92 -8.77
C GLU A 21 9.40 -10.30 -8.14
N GLN A 22 10.16 -10.43 -7.05
CA GLN A 22 10.55 -11.74 -6.51
C GLN A 22 9.77 -12.20 -5.28
N ARG A 23 9.23 -11.26 -4.50
CA ARG A 23 8.47 -11.62 -3.29
C ARG A 23 7.14 -12.26 -3.65
N PRO A 24 6.72 -13.31 -2.91
CA PRO A 24 5.38 -13.89 -3.11
C PRO A 24 4.26 -12.99 -2.61
N ASP A 25 4.57 -12.01 -1.75
CA ASP A 25 3.60 -11.08 -1.20
C ASP A 25 3.20 -10.03 -2.22
N GLY A 26 2.03 -9.44 -2.04
CA GLY A 26 1.71 -8.17 -2.68
C GLY A 26 2.57 -7.08 -2.05
N VAL A 27 3.07 -6.16 -2.88
CA VAL A 27 3.95 -5.08 -2.41
C VAL A 27 3.42 -3.76 -2.95
N TYR A 28 3.35 -2.73 -2.10
CA TYR A 28 3.00 -1.40 -2.58
C TYR A 28 3.78 -0.30 -1.86
N LEU A 29 3.88 0.82 -2.54
CA LEU A 29 4.43 2.07 -2.04
C LEU A 29 3.33 3.12 -2.13
N TRP A 30 3.10 3.87 -1.07
CA TRP A 30 2.06 4.89 -1.05
C TRP A 30 2.60 6.17 -0.41
N LEU A 31 2.61 7.25 -1.17
CA LEU A 31 2.98 8.57 -0.69
C LEU A 31 1.72 9.40 -0.45
N ASP A 32 0.83 9.43 -1.43
CA ASP A 32 -0.48 10.04 -1.34
C ASP A 32 -1.40 9.41 -2.39
N GLU A 33 -2.63 9.89 -2.48
CA GLU A 33 -3.64 9.31 -3.38
C GLU A 33 -3.21 9.32 -4.86
N ALA A 34 -2.45 10.32 -5.26
CA ALA A 34 -2.03 10.46 -6.66
C ALA A 34 -0.68 9.80 -6.94
N HIS A 35 0.08 9.41 -5.92
CA HIS A 35 1.45 8.94 -6.07
C HIS A 35 1.65 7.64 -5.30
N LYS A 36 1.46 6.53 -6.00
CA LYS A 36 1.59 5.19 -5.43
C LYS A 36 1.97 4.20 -6.52
N ALA A 37 2.51 3.06 -6.11
CA ALA A 37 2.93 2.00 -7.02
C ALA A 37 2.72 0.64 -6.37
N CYS A 38 2.47 -0.40 -7.15
CA CYS A 38 2.34 -1.76 -6.63
C CYS A 38 2.85 -2.78 -7.63
N ASN A 39 3.03 -4.01 -7.16
CA ASN A 39 3.32 -5.13 -8.06
C ASN A 39 2.00 -5.80 -8.50
N GLU A 40 2.10 -6.72 -9.45
CA GLU A 40 0.92 -7.41 -9.97
C GLU A 40 0.21 -8.25 -8.90
N ARG A 41 0.95 -8.88 -8.00
CA ARG A 41 0.38 -9.70 -6.95
C ARG A 41 -0.51 -8.89 -6.00
N LEU A 42 -0.10 -7.65 -5.70
CA LEU A 42 -0.93 -6.74 -4.88
C LEU A 42 -2.24 -6.41 -5.59
N ALA A 43 -2.15 -6.02 -6.85
CA ALA A 43 -3.33 -5.70 -7.63
C ALA A 43 -4.28 -6.91 -7.73
N ASP A 44 -3.73 -8.10 -7.98
CA ASP A 44 -4.52 -9.34 -8.07
C ASP A 44 -5.26 -9.66 -6.78
N LEU A 45 -4.63 -9.45 -5.62
CA LEU A 45 -5.30 -9.67 -4.33
C LEU A 45 -6.59 -8.87 -4.23
N PHE A 46 -6.59 -7.65 -4.74
CA PHE A 46 -7.73 -6.75 -4.66
C PHE A 46 -8.63 -6.78 -5.90
N GLY A 47 -8.30 -7.62 -6.88
CA GLY A 47 -9.11 -7.76 -8.08
C GLY A 47 -8.96 -6.64 -9.10
N PHE A 48 -7.86 -5.92 -9.06
CA PHE A 48 -7.56 -4.81 -9.98
C PHE A 48 -6.40 -5.17 -10.89
N THR A 49 -6.27 -4.46 -12.00
CA THR A 49 -4.99 -4.40 -12.70
C THR A 49 -4.09 -3.39 -11.97
N VAL A 50 -2.79 -3.44 -12.23
CA VAL A 50 -1.86 -2.48 -11.64
C VAL A 50 -2.28 -1.04 -11.96
N GLU A 51 -2.66 -0.80 -13.21
CA GLU A 51 -3.08 0.54 -13.63
C GLU A 51 -4.35 1.00 -12.92
N GLU A 52 -5.34 0.11 -12.79
CA GLU A 52 -6.57 0.42 -12.05
C GLU A 52 -6.27 0.70 -10.58
N TRP A 53 -5.39 -0.09 -9.97
CA TRP A 53 -5.03 0.09 -8.57
C TRP A 53 -4.38 1.47 -8.35
N ARG A 54 -3.49 1.86 -9.27
CA ARG A 54 -2.82 3.16 -9.19
C ARG A 54 -3.80 4.33 -9.26
N LYS A 55 -4.90 4.17 -9.95
CA LYS A 55 -5.89 5.23 -10.15
C LYS A 55 -7.03 5.22 -9.14
N ALA A 56 -7.21 4.12 -8.41
CA ALA A 56 -8.32 4.00 -7.46
C ALA A 56 -8.16 4.96 -6.29
N GLN A 57 -9.20 5.73 -6.00
CA GLN A 57 -9.25 6.71 -4.93
C GLN A 57 -10.67 6.76 -4.36
N PRO A 58 -10.86 7.07 -3.07
CA PRO A 58 -9.83 7.16 -2.04
C PRO A 58 -9.35 5.77 -1.61
N PHE A 59 -8.13 5.70 -1.08
CA PHE A 59 -7.50 4.42 -0.74
C PHE A 59 -8.35 3.58 0.23
N LEU A 60 -8.73 4.17 1.35
CA LEU A 60 -9.45 3.42 2.38
C LEU A 60 -10.77 2.84 1.86
N GLU A 61 -11.57 3.65 1.16
CA GLU A 61 -12.85 3.21 0.62
C GLU A 61 -12.69 2.21 -0.51
N SER A 62 -11.56 2.23 -1.20
CA SER A 62 -11.31 1.33 -2.32
C SER A 62 -10.77 -0.04 -1.90
N PHE A 63 -9.97 -0.10 -0.83
CA PHE A 63 -9.20 -1.30 -0.52
C PHE A 63 -9.40 -1.86 0.88
N VAL A 64 -10.08 -1.14 1.77
CA VAL A 64 -10.24 -1.57 3.16
C VAL A 64 -11.72 -1.62 3.50
N ALA A 65 -12.16 -2.74 4.08
CA ALA A 65 -13.54 -2.88 4.53
C ALA A 65 -13.84 -1.82 5.58
N GLU A 66 -15.10 -1.35 5.59
CA GLU A 66 -15.51 -0.21 6.41
C GLU A 66 -15.12 -0.36 7.88
N GLU A 67 -15.30 -1.55 8.44
CA GLU A 67 -15.04 -1.80 9.87
C GLU A 67 -13.57 -1.66 10.25
N ASP A 68 -12.65 -1.72 9.29
CA ASP A 68 -11.21 -1.65 9.57
C ASP A 68 -10.55 -0.35 9.11
N ARG A 69 -11.32 0.59 8.56
CA ARG A 69 -10.76 1.85 8.04
C ARG A 69 -10.14 2.71 9.13
N ALA A 70 -10.80 2.78 10.29
CA ALA A 70 -10.27 3.56 11.41
C ALA A 70 -8.94 3.01 11.91
N LEU A 71 -8.83 1.68 12.03
CA LEU A 71 -7.58 1.03 12.44
C LEU A 71 -6.46 1.28 11.44
N TYR A 72 -6.77 1.12 10.15
CA TYR A 72 -5.79 1.32 9.09
C TYR A 72 -5.28 2.76 9.08
N SER A 73 -6.19 3.71 9.15
CA SER A 73 -5.87 5.14 9.17
C SER A 73 -5.04 5.51 10.41
N TRP A 74 -5.40 4.98 11.58
CA TRP A 74 -4.65 5.22 12.82
C TRP A 74 -3.19 4.75 12.69
N ASN A 75 -3.01 3.54 12.14
CA ASN A 75 -1.66 3.00 11.93
C ASN A 75 -0.87 3.86 10.95
N TYR A 76 -1.50 4.28 9.85
CA TYR A 76 -0.82 5.16 8.90
C TYR A 76 -0.33 6.44 9.57
N HIS A 77 -1.21 7.13 10.28
CA HIS A 77 -0.84 8.40 10.90
C HIS A 77 0.19 8.25 12.01
N ASN A 78 0.17 7.16 12.74
CA ASN A 78 1.05 6.97 13.88
C ASN A 78 2.34 6.22 13.55
N ARG A 79 2.39 5.47 12.44
CA ARG A 79 3.59 4.73 12.04
C ARG A 79 4.28 5.37 10.85
N ILE A 80 3.54 5.70 9.82
CA ILE A 80 4.13 6.22 8.58
C ILE A 80 4.38 7.72 8.68
N ALA A 81 3.35 8.51 8.96
CA ALA A 81 3.48 9.97 8.97
C ALA A 81 4.49 10.45 10.00
N ARG A 82 4.65 9.73 11.11
CA ARG A 82 5.63 10.05 12.15
C ARG A 82 6.95 9.35 11.98
N LEU A 83 7.11 8.53 10.93
CA LEU A 83 8.31 7.73 10.70
C LEU A 83 8.70 6.92 11.94
N ALA A 84 7.70 6.30 12.57
CA ALA A 84 7.92 5.45 13.73
C ALA A 84 8.43 4.06 13.29
N PHE A 85 8.34 3.07 14.14
CA PHE A 85 8.81 1.72 13.78
C PHE A 85 7.74 0.96 12.97
N PRO A 86 8.14 -0.07 12.21
CA PRO A 86 7.21 -0.90 11.44
C PRO A 86 6.20 -1.63 12.34
N VAL A 87 5.05 -1.95 11.78
CA VAL A 87 4.00 -2.69 12.46
C VAL A 87 3.39 -3.71 11.49
N THR A 88 2.97 -4.84 12.04
CA THR A 88 2.20 -5.84 11.28
C THR A 88 0.82 -5.93 11.89
N PHE A 89 -0.22 -5.86 11.05
CA PHE A 89 -1.59 -6.00 11.54
C PHE A 89 -2.48 -6.65 10.49
N ARG A 90 -3.64 -7.13 10.92
CA ARG A 90 -4.62 -7.76 10.04
C ARG A 90 -5.79 -6.82 9.79
N PHE A 91 -6.35 -6.93 8.59
CA PHE A 91 -7.53 -6.16 8.20
C PHE A 91 -8.31 -6.93 7.14
N ARG A 92 -9.53 -6.52 6.92
CA ARG A 92 -10.33 -7.07 5.82
C ARG A 92 -10.13 -6.20 4.59
N GLY A 93 -9.54 -6.80 3.56
CA GLY A 93 -9.37 -6.15 2.27
C GLY A 93 -10.67 -6.13 1.50
N LEU A 94 -10.89 -5.08 0.72
CA LEU A 94 -12.05 -4.94 -0.15
C LEU A 94 -11.61 -5.10 -1.59
N ARG A 95 -12.24 -6.03 -2.31
CA ARG A 95 -11.93 -6.26 -3.73
C ARG A 95 -12.80 -5.36 -4.61
N LYS A 96 -12.37 -5.21 -5.86
CA LYS A 96 -13.08 -4.43 -6.86
C LYS A 96 -14.55 -4.87 -7.01
N ASP A 97 -14.82 -6.17 -6.88
CA ASP A 97 -16.18 -6.71 -7.03
C ASP A 97 -17.03 -6.58 -5.76
N GLY A 98 -16.50 -5.95 -4.71
CA GLY A 98 -17.21 -5.77 -3.46
C GLY A 98 -17.01 -6.88 -2.44
N SER A 99 -16.37 -7.98 -2.82
CA SER A 99 -16.07 -9.06 -1.88
C SER A 99 -14.93 -8.66 -0.95
N THR A 100 -14.82 -9.35 0.19
CA THR A 100 -13.76 -9.08 1.17
C THR A 100 -12.91 -10.33 1.39
N PHE A 101 -11.71 -10.12 1.93
CA PHE A 101 -10.81 -11.21 2.28
C PHE A 101 -9.98 -10.79 3.49
N SER A 102 -9.53 -11.78 4.25
CA SER A 102 -8.66 -11.52 5.39
C SER A 102 -7.23 -11.30 4.88
N ALA A 103 -6.64 -10.20 5.27
CA ALA A 103 -5.30 -9.82 4.87
C ALA A 103 -4.44 -9.50 6.08
N GLU A 104 -3.14 -9.66 5.90
CA GLU A 104 -2.15 -9.21 6.87
C GLU A 104 -1.17 -8.29 6.14
N THR A 105 -0.83 -7.18 6.74
CA THR A 105 0.11 -6.25 6.14
C THR A 105 1.25 -5.91 7.09
N ASP A 106 2.46 -5.84 6.51
CA ASP A 106 3.60 -5.23 7.17
C ASP A 106 3.66 -3.80 6.69
N MET A 107 3.46 -2.85 7.60
CA MET A 107 3.45 -1.43 7.29
C MET A 107 4.79 -0.84 7.74
N ILE A 108 5.61 -0.42 6.78
CA ILE A 108 6.99 0.01 7.02
C ILE A 108 7.14 1.47 6.61
N PRO A 109 7.49 2.35 7.55
CA PRO A 109 7.74 3.76 7.21
C PRO A 109 9.13 3.90 6.59
N ILE A 110 9.20 4.62 5.47
CA ILE A 110 10.49 4.99 4.88
C ILE A 110 10.47 6.48 4.58
N SER A 111 11.65 7.07 4.54
CA SER A 111 11.80 8.48 4.22
C SER A 111 12.60 8.62 2.93
N CYS A 112 12.11 9.44 2.02
CA CYS A 112 12.80 9.71 0.76
C CYS A 112 12.59 11.18 0.42
N ARG A 113 13.69 11.91 0.30
CA ARG A 113 13.68 13.34 -0.03
C ARG A 113 12.74 14.15 0.89
N GLY A 114 12.72 13.80 2.18
CA GLY A 114 11.89 14.47 3.17
C GLY A 114 10.43 14.06 3.19
N HIS A 115 10.04 13.09 2.36
CA HIS A 115 8.66 12.58 2.34
C HIS A 115 8.57 11.25 3.09
N ALA A 116 7.52 11.11 3.88
CA ALA A 116 7.21 9.84 4.54
C ALA A 116 6.40 8.97 3.58
N VAL A 117 6.89 7.78 3.30
CA VAL A 117 6.27 6.86 2.35
C VAL A 117 5.93 5.55 3.06
N ALA A 118 4.74 5.03 2.80
CA ALA A 118 4.32 3.73 3.31
C ALA A 118 4.80 2.64 2.36
N TYR A 119 5.58 1.69 2.90
CA TYR A 119 6.07 0.54 2.17
C TYR A 119 5.43 -0.69 2.78
N HIS A 120 4.61 -1.40 2.01
CA HIS A 120 3.78 -2.48 2.53
C HIS A 120 4.05 -3.80 1.84
N PHE A 121 4.07 -4.86 2.65
CA PHE A 121 3.92 -6.22 2.16
C PHE A 121 2.54 -6.70 2.60
N VAL A 122 1.74 -7.21 1.67
CA VAL A 122 0.37 -7.61 1.94
C VAL A 122 0.18 -9.06 1.48
N ARG A 123 -0.46 -9.87 2.31
CA ARG A 123 -0.73 -11.27 2.00
C ARG A 123 -2.12 -11.65 2.48
N ARG A 124 -2.72 -12.58 1.76
CA ARG A 124 -3.98 -13.18 2.18
C ARG A 124 -3.68 -14.17 3.31
N VAL A 125 -4.53 -14.17 4.33
CA VAL A 125 -4.39 -15.11 5.45
C VAL A 125 -5.69 -15.88 5.63
N ALA A 126 -5.58 -17.03 6.29
CA ALA A 126 -6.76 -17.81 6.63
C ALA A 126 -7.61 -17.07 7.66
N GLN A 127 -8.92 -17.24 7.56
CA GLN A 127 -9.85 -16.66 8.50
C GLN A 127 -9.86 -17.43 9.81
#